data_fda882a24c6117659a114194c5b42cf4
#
_entry.id   fda882a24c6117659a114194c5b42cf4
#
_cell.length_a   1.000
_cell.length_b   1.000
_cell.length_c   1.000
_cell.angle_alpha   90.00
_cell.angle_beta   90.00
_cell.angle_gamma   90.00
#
_symmetry.space_group_name_H-M   'P 1'
#
loop_
_entity.id
_entity.type
_entity.pdbx_description
1 polymer ?
#
loop_
_entity_poly.entity_id
_entity_poly.type
_entity_poly.pdbx_seq_one_letter_code
_entity_poly.pdbx_strand_id
1 'polypeptide(L)'
;MEAMITLNCKKYSDNIIDILRLFRDIGWDVYNTQGLVEFLPMDDNGQYNWRSEKISESKLYKIISDKIINKEQIGVNLFYNNGSEGITFIAEKTEQIVLSLSINRKIYMGRYTDMVWYLENIIYKLLNKNVRLLSYEV
;
A
#
# COMPACT_ATOMS: atom_id res chain seq x y z
N MET A 1 -11.81 -13.91 -6.85
CA MET A 1 -11.15 -13.83 -5.52
C MET A 1 -9.93 -12.94 -5.63
N GLU A 2 -9.77 -12.03 -4.71
CA GLU A 2 -8.70 -11.06 -4.71
C GLU A 2 -7.52 -11.55 -3.88
N ALA A 3 -6.31 -11.49 -4.46
CA ALA A 3 -5.11 -11.86 -3.74
C ALA A 3 -4.71 -10.75 -2.76
N MET A 4 -4.33 -11.12 -1.54
CA MET A 4 -4.02 -10.17 -0.48
C MET A 4 -2.83 -10.62 0.37
N ILE A 5 -2.11 -9.64 0.90
CA ILE A 5 -1.08 -9.83 1.92
C ILE A 5 -1.46 -8.95 3.11
N THR A 6 -1.39 -9.50 4.32
CA THR A 6 -1.67 -8.74 5.54
C THR A 6 -0.42 -8.70 6.42
N LEU A 7 -0.05 -7.51 6.88
CA LEU A 7 1.17 -7.26 7.64
C LEU A 7 0.87 -6.61 8.99
N ASN A 8 1.72 -6.89 9.98
CA ASN A 8 1.80 -6.11 11.21
C ASN A 8 3.15 -5.38 11.20
N CYS A 9 3.10 -4.05 11.13
CA CYS A 9 4.28 -3.18 11.06
C CYS A 9 4.51 -2.38 12.34
N LYS A 10 3.78 -2.66 13.43
CA LYS A 10 3.85 -1.86 14.65
C LYS A 10 5.24 -1.82 15.27
N LYS A 11 5.98 -2.92 15.23
CA LYS A 11 7.34 -2.96 15.77
C LYS A 11 8.31 -2.06 15.00
N TYR A 12 8.01 -1.79 13.72
CA TYR A 12 8.78 -0.85 12.94
C TYR A 12 8.37 0.58 13.26
N SER A 13 7.07 0.88 13.25
CA SER A 13 6.54 2.21 13.56
C SER A 13 5.03 2.14 13.87
N ASP A 14 4.57 3.03 14.75
CA ASP A 14 3.15 3.28 15.00
C ASP A 14 2.54 4.25 13.98
N ASN A 15 3.36 4.83 13.10
CA ASN A 15 2.91 5.86 12.17
C ASN A 15 2.83 5.28 10.74
N ILE A 16 1.64 5.32 10.16
CA ILE A 16 1.39 4.83 8.80
C ILE A 16 2.29 5.52 7.78
N ILE A 17 2.61 6.80 7.97
CA ILE A 17 3.49 7.54 7.06
C ILE A 17 4.89 6.90 7.01
N ASP A 18 5.42 6.46 8.15
CA ASP A 18 6.70 5.77 8.18
C ASP A 18 6.66 4.46 7.39
N ILE A 19 5.52 3.77 7.43
CA ILE A 19 5.35 2.53 6.67
C ILE A 19 5.31 2.82 5.18
N LEU A 20 4.63 3.88 4.76
CA LEU A 20 4.60 4.29 3.35
C LEU A 20 6.01 4.66 2.85
N ARG A 21 6.80 5.35 3.69
CA ARG A 21 8.19 5.66 3.35
C ARG A 21 9.05 4.41 3.26
N LEU A 22 8.81 3.44 4.13
CA LEU A 22 9.50 2.14 4.06
C LEU A 22 9.18 1.43 2.74
N PHE A 23 7.92 1.43 2.31
CA PHE A 23 7.53 0.85 1.03
C PHE A 23 8.18 1.57 -0.15
N ARG A 24 8.25 2.91 -0.10
CA ARG A 24 8.98 3.68 -1.10
C ARG A 24 10.44 3.23 -1.19
N ASP A 25 11.09 3.01 -0.05
CA ASP A 25 12.51 2.62 0.01
C ASP A 25 12.75 1.24 -0.62
N ILE A 26 11.75 0.38 -0.66
CA ILE A 26 11.86 -0.93 -1.31
C ILE A 26 11.28 -0.97 -2.73
N GLY A 27 10.94 0.19 -3.28
CA GLY A 27 10.53 0.30 -4.68
C GLY A 27 9.06 0.55 -4.94
N TRP A 28 8.22 0.68 -3.90
CA TRP A 28 6.78 0.90 -4.03
C TRP A 28 6.44 2.36 -3.72
N ASP A 29 6.22 3.14 -4.76
CA ASP A 29 5.98 4.58 -4.65
C ASP A 29 4.51 4.94 -4.89
N VAL A 30 4.13 6.15 -4.47
CA VAL A 30 2.75 6.64 -4.52
C VAL A 30 2.35 7.16 -5.91
N TYR A 31 3.29 7.35 -6.84
CA TYR A 31 3.00 7.90 -8.16
C TYR A 31 2.75 6.79 -9.18
N ASN A 32 1.62 6.88 -9.90
CA ASN A 32 1.36 5.99 -11.03
C ASN A 32 2.19 6.41 -12.26
N THR A 33 2.04 5.70 -13.39
CA THR A 33 2.81 5.98 -14.61
C THR A 33 2.53 7.35 -15.21
N GLN A 34 1.42 8.00 -14.82
CA GLN A 34 1.06 9.34 -15.26
C GLN A 34 1.48 10.43 -14.27
N GLY A 35 2.16 10.06 -13.19
CA GLY A 35 2.59 11.00 -12.16
C GLY A 35 1.47 11.42 -11.22
N LEU A 36 0.36 10.68 -11.17
CA LEU A 36 -0.77 10.97 -10.31
C LEU A 36 -0.74 10.10 -9.06
N VAL A 37 -1.27 10.63 -7.95
CA VAL A 37 -1.45 9.91 -6.70
C VAL A 37 -2.89 9.42 -6.61
N GLU A 38 -3.09 8.15 -6.32
CA GLU A 38 -4.41 7.53 -6.16
C GLU A 38 -4.64 7.21 -4.69
N PHE A 39 -5.63 7.87 -4.08
CA PHE A 39 -5.82 7.81 -2.63
C PHE A 39 -7.28 7.99 -2.23
N LEU A 40 -7.62 7.57 -1.01
CA LEU A 40 -8.92 7.84 -0.40
C LEU A 40 -8.90 9.22 0.24
N PRO A 41 -9.91 10.09 -0.06
CA PRO A 41 -9.95 11.46 0.45
C PRO A 41 -10.33 11.52 1.93
N MET A 42 -10.21 12.72 2.52
CA MET A 42 -10.81 13.03 3.83
C MET A 42 -12.32 12.83 3.77
N ASP A 43 -12.88 12.39 4.89
CA ASP A 43 -14.34 12.19 5.06
C ASP A 43 -14.94 11.19 4.07
N ASP A 44 -14.15 10.20 3.66
CA ASP A 44 -14.61 9.16 2.73
C ASP A 44 -15.71 8.27 3.35
N ASN A 45 -15.69 8.08 4.66
CA ASN A 45 -16.70 7.33 5.42
C ASN A 45 -16.94 5.91 4.87
N GLY A 46 -15.88 5.23 4.43
CA GLY A 46 -15.98 3.88 3.89
C GLY A 46 -16.64 3.76 2.53
N GLN A 47 -16.81 4.87 1.82
CA GLN A 47 -17.43 4.88 0.49
C GLN A 47 -16.48 4.45 -0.62
N TYR A 48 -15.17 4.41 -0.33
CA TYR A 48 -14.13 4.08 -1.32
C TYR A 48 -14.19 4.96 -2.56
N ASN A 49 -14.38 6.28 -2.35
CA ASN A 49 -14.39 7.29 -3.42
C ASN A 49 -12.96 7.68 -3.80
N TRP A 50 -12.24 6.75 -4.43
CA TRP A 50 -10.86 6.95 -4.83
C TRP A 50 -10.69 8.21 -5.67
N ARG A 51 -9.65 8.99 -5.33
CA ARG A 51 -9.25 10.15 -6.10
C ARG A 51 -7.92 9.89 -6.79
N SER A 52 -7.76 10.49 -7.97
CA SER A 52 -6.51 10.47 -8.72
C SER A 52 -6.14 11.92 -8.98
N GLU A 53 -5.09 12.42 -8.33
CA GLU A 53 -4.74 13.84 -8.37
C GLU A 53 -3.23 14.03 -8.50
N LYS A 54 -2.86 15.14 -9.15
CA LYS A 54 -1.47 15.54 -9.25
C LYS A 54 -1.10 16.34 -8.02
N ILE A 55 -0.66 15.64 -6.97
CA ILE A 55 -0.24 16.25 -5.71
C ILE A 55 1.17 15.80 -5.34
N SER A 56 1.85 16.59 -4.50
CA SER A 56 3.17 16.21 -3.99
C SER A 56 3.04 15.14 -2.90
N GLU A 57 4.13 14.44 -2.65
CA GLU A 57 4.22 13.49 -1.55
C GLU A 57 3.93 14.18 -0.21
N SER A 58 4.45 15.40 0.00
CA SER A 58 4.20 16.12 1.26
C SER A 58 2.74 16.50 1.42
N LYS A 59 2.02 16.85 0.35
CA LYS A 59 0.59 17.12 0.42
C LYS A 59 -0.19 15.83 0.73
N LEU A 60 0.18 14.72 0.13
CA LEU A 60 -0.42 13.41 0.45
C LEU A 60 -0.25 13.09 1.94
N TYR A 61 0.97 13.26 2.47
CA TYR A 61 1.23 12.97 3.88
C TYR A 61 0.47 13.89 4.82
N LYS A 62 0.21 15.14 4.41
CA LYS A 62 -0.65 16.04 5.19
C LYS A 62 -2.08 15.51 5.26
N ILE A 63 -2.62 15.06 4.14
CA ILE A 63 -3.96 14.44 4.09
C ILE A 63 -4.00 13.20 4.98
N ILE A 64 -3.00 12.35 4.89
CA ILE A 64 -2.91 11.12 5.71
C ILE A 64 -2.82 11.46 7.18
N SER A 65 -2.01 12.46 7.57
CA SER A 65 -1.91 12.89 8.96
C SER A 65 -3.27 13.35 9.51
N ASP A 66 -4.02 14.12 8.73
CA ASP A 66 -5.34 14.58 9.13
C ASP A 66 -6.32 13.39 9.27
N LYS A 67 -6.23 12.42 8.37
CA LYS A 67 -7.05 11.21 8.47
C LYS A 67 -6.71 10.37 9.70
N ILE A 68 -5.43 10.28 10.06
CA ILE A 68 -5.00 9.57 11.27
C ILE A 68 -5.59 10.24 12.51
N ILE A 69 -5.54 11.56 12.59
CA ILE A 69 -6.11 12.32 13.71
C ILE A 69 -7.61 12.06 13.83
N ASN A 70 -8.31 11.97 12.72
CA ASN A 70 -9.75 11.73 12.68
C ASN A 70 -10.11 10.24 12.69
N LYS A 71 -9.13 9.35 12.87
CA LYS A 71 -9.31 7.89 12.92
C LYS A 71 -9.98 7.34 11.67
N GLU A 72 -9.64 7.90 10.52
CA GLU A 72 -10.14 7.45 9.23
C GLU A 72 -9.25 6.38 8.62
N GLN A 73 -9.84 5.52 7.81
CA GLN A 73 -9.11 4.53 7.04
C GLN A 73 -8.21 5.21 6.00
N ILE A 74 -6.95 4.80 5.94
CA ILE A 74 -6.00 5.24 4.93
C ILE A 74 -6.06 4.28 3.75
N GLY A 75 -6.16 4.82 2.55
CA GLY A 75 -6.05 4.04 1.32
C GLY A 75 -5.17 4.77 0.32
N VAL A 76 -4.14 4.11 -0.17
CA VAL A 76 -3.22 4.63 -1.18
C VAL A 76 -2.81 3.49 -2.10
N ASN A 77 -2.79 3.73 -3.40
CA ASN A 77 -2.22 2.78 -4.35
C ASN A 77 -0.72 3.04 -4.47
N LEU A 78 0.06 1.97 -4.45
CA LEU A 78 1.52 2.02 -4.57
C LEU A 78 1.95 1.27 -5.82
N PHE A 79 2.97 1.79 -6.52
CA PHE A 79 3.42 1.26 -7.80
C PHE A 79 4.90 0.89 -7.76
N TYR A 80 5.25 -0.24 -8.37
CA TYR A 80 6.59 -0.81 -8.27
C TYR A 80 7.51 -0.29 -9.36
N ASN A 81 8.68 0.24 -8.97
CA ASN A 81 9.77 0.67 -9.87
C ASN A 81 9.30 1.59 -11.00
N ASN A 82 8.44 2.56 -10.69
CA ASN A 82 7.86 3.50 -11.67
C ASN A 82 7.05 2.79 -12.77
N GLY A 83 6.66 1.55 -12.53
CA GLY A 83 5.88 0.76 -13.48
C GLY A 83 4.38 0.81 -13.20
N SER A 84 3.66 -0.07 -13.88
CA SER A 84 2.19 -0.14 -13.78
C SER A 84 1.70 -1.19 -12.79
N GLU A 85 2.57 -2.10 -12.34
CA GLU A 85 2.21 -3.07 -11.30
C GLU A 85 2.03 -2.33 -9.98
N GLY A 86 0.86 -2.50 -9.38
CA GLY A 86 0.53 -1.78 -8.17
C GLY A 86 -0.15 -2.65 -7.12
N ILE A 87 -0.19 -2.11 -5.91
CA ILE A 87 -0.90 -2.69 -4.79
C ILE A 87 -1.76 -1.62 -4.16
N THR A 88 -2.90 -2.02 -3.60
CA THR A 88 -3.74 -1.12 -2.83
C THR A 88 -3.41 -1.30 -1.34
N PHE A 89 -2.87 -0.25 -0.74
CA PHE A 89 -2.48 -0.21 0.66
C PHE A 89 -3.64 0.34 1.48
N ILE A 90 -4.19 -0.46 2.38
CA ILE A 90 -5.31 -0.07 3.25
C ILE A 90 -4.92 -0.30 4.70
N ALA A 91 -5.10 0.73 5.54
CA ALA A 91 -4.80 0.62 6.96
C ALA A 91 -5.53 1.68 7.78
N GLU A 92 -5.92 1.33 9.01
CA GLU A 92 -6.33 2.30 10.03
C GLU A 92 -5.21 2.48 11.05
N LYS A 93 -4.40 1.43 11.26
CA LYS A 93 -3.27 1.42 12.18
C LYS A 93 -2.19 0.48 11.66
N THR A 94 -0.98 0.60 12.19
CA THR A 94 0.17 -0.16 11.68
C THR A 94 0.17 -1.63 12.08
N GLU A 95 -0.69 -2.03 13.01
CA GLU A 95 -0.81 -3.43 13.44
C GLU A 95 -1.44 -4.32 12.37
N GLN A 96 -2.24 -3.75 11.48
CA GLN A 96 -2.90 -4.51 10.43
C GLN A 96 -2.95 -3.69 9.15
N ILE A 97 -2.03 -3.98 8.24
CA ILE A 97 -1.96 -3.36 6.93
C ILE A 97 -2.34 -4.41 5.91
N VAL A 98 -3.33 -4.10 5.09
CA VAL A 98 -3.81 -4.99 4.03
C VAL A 98 -3.34 -4.48 2.69
N LEU A 99 -2.68 -5.34 1.93
CA LEU A 99 -2.22 -5.07 0.57
C LEU A 99 -3.05 -5.92 -0.39
N SER A 100 -3.85 -5.26 -1.22
CA SER A 100 -4.57 -5.94 -2.29
C SER A 100 -3.70 -5.96 -3.55
N LEU A 101 -3.52 -7.13 -4.16
CA LEU A 101 -2.59 -7.35 -5.26
C LEU A 101 -3.32 -7.30 -6.61
N SER A 102 -4.15 -6.29 -6.83
CA SER A 102 -5.09 -6.27 -7.95
C SER A 102 -4.71 -5.35 -9.11
N ILE A 103 -3.80 -4.39 -8.90
CA ILE A 103 -3.47 -3.41 -9.93
C ILE A 103 -2.44 -3.98 -10.89
N ASN A 104 -2.83 -4.21 -12.15
CA ASN A 104 -1.99 -4.83 -13.15
C ASN A 104 -1.23 -6.04 -12.59
N ARG A 105 -1.98 -6.94 -12.03
CA ARG A 105 -1.50 -8.08 -11.24
C ARG A 105 -0.51 -8.94 -11.98
N LYS A 106 0.61 -9.27 -11.33
CA LYS A 106 1.55 -10.27 -11.85
C LYS A 106 0.88 -11.63 -11.88
N ILE A 107 0.97 -12.31 -13.01
CA ILE A 107 0.26 -13.55 -13.27
C ILE A 107 1.25 -14.68 -13.54
N TYR A 108 0.92 -15.84 -12.99
CA TYR A 108 1.63 -17.09 -13.25
C TYR A 108 0.72 -18.06 -14.01
N MET A 109 1.25 -18.70 -15.04
CA MET A 109 0.53 -19.65 -15.89
C MET A 109 -0.77 -19.07 -16.49
N GLY A 110 -0.72 -17.78 -16.86
CA GLY A 110 -1.80 -17.11 -17.60
C GLY A 110 -2.99 -16.65 -16.79
N ARG A 111 -3.16 -17.07 -15.52
CA ARG A 111 -4.34 -16.65 -14.74
C ARG A 111 -4.16 -16.60 -13.23
N TYR A 112 -3.16 -17.28 -12.67
CA TYR A 112 -2.94 -17.30 -11.23
C TYR A 112 -2.09 -16.12 -10.81
N THR A 113 -2.35 -15.56 -9.61
CA THR A 113 -1.49 -14.54 -9.03
C THR A 113 -0.09 -15.12 -8.81
N ASP A 114 0.93 -14.44 -9.30
CA ASP A 114 2.32 -14.82 -9.04
C ASP A 114 2.71 -14.36 -7.64
N MET A 115 2.27 -15.10 -6.63
CA MET A 115 2.52 -14.76 -5.22
C MET A 115 4.01 -14.74 -4.91
N VAL A 116 4.82 -15.59 -5.55
CA VAL A 116 6.27 -15.61 -5.34
C VAL A 116 6.88 -14.25 -5.70
N TRP A 117 6.43 -13.65 -6.82
CA TRP A 117 6.91 -12.33 -7.21
C TRP A 117 6.61 -11.27 -6.14
N TYR A 118 5.40 -11.28 -5.57
CA TYR A 118 5.02 -10.34 -4.50
C TYR A 118 5.79 -10.61 -3.21
N LEU A 119 5.97 -11.87 -2.83
CA LEU A 119 6.76 -12.21 -1.65
C LEU A 119 8.21 -11.75 -1.79
N GLU A 120 8.81 -11.92 -2.98
CA GLU A 120 10.18 -11.48 -3.26
C GLU A 120 10.31 -9.96 -3.23
N ASN A 121 9.33 -9.24 -3.77
CA ASN A 121 9.41 -7.79 -3.95
C ASN A 121 8.79 -6.98 -2.81
N ILE A 122 8.13 -7.63 -1.86
CA ILE A 122 7.60 -6.98 -0.67
C ILE A 122 8.21 -7.63 0.58
N ILE A 123 7.85 -8.89 0.86
CA ILE A 123 8.16 -9.54 2.13
C ILE A 123 9.65 -9.76 2.30
N TYR A 124 10.31 -10.31 1.30
CA TYR A 124 11.76 -10.57 1.36
C TYR A 124 12.54 -9.28 1.65
N LYS A 125 12.12 -8.16 1.06
CA LYS A 125 12.78 -6.86 1.27
C LYS A 125 12.50 -6.25 2.63
N LEU A 126 11.50 -6.75 3.36
CA LEU A 126 11.11 -6.28 4.68
C LEU A 126 11.58 -7.19 5.83
N LEU A 127 12.28 -8.30 5.53
CA LEU A 127 12.62 -9.32 6.53
C LEU A 127 13.37 -8.78 7.74
N ASN A 128 14.24 -7.78 7.57
CA ASN A 128 15.06 -7.23 8.64
C ASN A 128 14.53 -5.90 9.18
N LYS A 129 13.26 -5.59 8.92
CA LYS A 129 12.66 -4.29 9.28
C LYS A 129 11.63 -4.38 10.39
N ASN A 130 11.59 -5.48 11.15
CA ASN A 130 10.58 -5.70 12.20
C ASN A 130 9.14 -5.65 11.66
N VAL A 131 8.96 -6.12 10.44
CA VAL A 131 7.64 -6.27 9.82
C VAL A 131 7.27 -7.74 9.85
N ARG A 132 6.05 -8.04 10.29
CA ARG A 132 5.57 -9.40 10.44
C ARG A 132 4.48 -9.70 9.40
N LEU A 133 4.69 -10.77 8.64
CA LEU A 133 3.64 -11.30 7.75
C LEU A 133 2.60 -12.03 8.59
N LEU A 134 1.34 -11.58 8.52
CA LEU A 134 0.24 -12.23 9.23
C LEU A 134 -0.43 -13.30 8.37
N SER A 135 -0.69 -12.98 7.10
CA SER A 135 -1.31 -13.92 6.18
C SER A 135 -1.10 -13.49 4.74
N TYR A 136 -1.27 -14.43 3.82
CA TYR A 136 -1.41 -14.11 2.41
C TYR A 136 -2.45 -15.06 1.79
N GLU A 137 -3.19 -14.55 0.80
CA GLU A 137 -4.24 -15.27 0.09
C GLU A 137 -4.05 -15.07 -1.41
N VAL A 138 -4.29 -16.12 -2.16
CA VAL A 138 -4.17 -16.10 -3.63
C VAL A 138 -5.53 -16.18 -4.32
#